data_b735be25a08a2085d9adfe917c273a92
#
_entry.id   b735be25a08a2085d9adfe917c273a92
#
_cell.length_a   1.000
_cell.length_b   1.000
_cell.length_c   1.000
_cell.angle_alpha   90.00
_cell.angle_beta   90.00
_cell.angle_gamma   90.00
#
_symmetry.space_group_name_H-M   'P 1'
#
loop_
_entity.id
_entity.type
_entity.pdbx_description
1 polymer ?
#
loop_
_entity_poly.entity_id
_entity_poly.type
_entity_poly.pdbx_seq_one_letter_code
_entity_poly.pdbx_strand_id
1 'polypeptide(L)'
;MTLVLIIAATVVVSLISVLAIFLFFQTGMHLKIGGLISLAAGVLLAVGWLEVIPESLKNGLAAEDLGITILLTILILFLVETIFHWHHCQHENCVEEKHRHLAWINLFGDGLHNFVDGAVVASAFMADIRLGFLTMTAVMIHEIPQELSDAGVL
;
A
#
# COMPACT_ATOMS: atom_id res chain seq x y z
N MET A 1 -24.79 11.13 8.16
CA MET A 1 -24.25 11.68 6.91
C MET A 1 -22.78 11.30 6.73
N THR A 2 -21.93 11.47 7.73
CA THR A 2 -20.48 11.17 7.66
C THR A 2 -20.19 9.70 7.35
N LEU A 3 -20.89 8.74 7.97
CA LEU A 3 -20.70 7.32 7.68
C LEU A 3 -20.96 6.96 6.21
N VAL A 4 -21.97 7.56 5.60
CA VAL A 4 -22.30 7.34 4.19
C VAL A 4 -21.19 7.90 3.29
N LEU A 5 -20.62 9.05 3.65
CA LEU A 5 -19.48 9.63 2.92
C LEU A 5 -18.23 8.75 3.04
N ILE A 6 -17.96 8.21 4.22
CA ILE A 6 -16.82 7.29 4.44
C ILE A 6 -16.99 6.04 3.56
N ILE A 7 -18.15 5.38 3.62
CA ILE A 7 -18.41 4.19 2.81
C ILE A 7 -18.33 4.51 1.32
N ALA A 8 -18.94 5.62 0.89
CA ALA A 8 -18.87 6.03 -0.51
C ALA A 8 -17.43 6.32 -0.96
N ALA A 9 -16.64 7.00 -0.14
CA ALA A 9 -15.25 7.32 -0.42
C ALA A 9 -14.39 6.06 -0.56
N THR A 10 -14.47 5.13 0.39
CA THR A 10 -13.71 3.87 0.34
C THR A 10 -14.11 3.01 -0.86
N VAL A 11 -15.40 2.92 -1.18
CA VAL A 11 -15.88 2.22 -2.38
C VAL A 11 -15.35 2.87 -3.66
N VAL A 12 -15.35 4.21 -3.73
CA VAL A 12 -14.83 4.93 -4.92
C VAL A 12 -13.34 4.71 -5.08
N VAL A 13 -12.54 4.77 -4.01
CA VAL A 13 -11.10 4.47 -4.05
C VAL A 13 -10.87 3.06 -4.60
N SER A 14 -11.49 2.04 -4.02
CA SER A 14 -11.34 0.66 -4.46
C SER A 14 -11.78 0.42 -5.93
N LEU A 15 -12.88 1.07 -6.36
CA LEU A 15 -13.34 0.94 -7.75
C LEU A 15 -12.39 1.60 -8.75
N ILE A 16 -11.78 2.73 -8.39
CA ILE A 16 -10.79 3.42 -9.24
C ILE A 16 -9.55 2.56 -9.40
N SER A 17 -9.05 1.95 -8.33
CA SER A 17 -7.90 1.05 -8.36
C SER A 17 -8.14 -0.15 -9.26
N VAL A 18 -9.26 -0.86 -9.07
CA VAL A 18 -9.64 -2.00 -9.95
C VAL A 18 -9.82 -1.57 -11.41
N LEU A 19 -10.45 -0.41 -11.65
CA LEU A 19 -10.63 0.12 -12.99
C LEU A 19 -9.30 0.47 -13.65
N ALA A 20 -8.35 1.04 -12.91
CA ALA A 20 -7.02 1.37 -13.41
C ALA A 20 -6.28 0.11 -13.87
N ILE A 21 -6.30 -0.97 -13.09
CA ILE A 21 -5.74 -2.27 -13.46
C ILE A 21 -6.40 -2.80 -14.74
N PHE A 22 -7.73 -2.83 -14.77
CA PHE A 22 -8.48 -3.34 -15.90
C PHE A 22 -8.17 -2.59 -17.21
N LEU A 23 -8.15 -1.26 -17.16
CA LEU A 23 -7.80 -0.42 -18.31
C LEU A 23 -6.35 -0.61 -18.75
N PHE A 24 -5.43 -0.76 -17.79
CA PHE A 24 -4.03 -1.01 -18.09
C PHE A 24 -3.84 -2.30 -18.88
N PHE A 25 -4.48 -3.39 -18.48
CA PHE A 25 -4.40 -4.66 -19.20
C PHE A 25 -5.10 -4.63 -20.57
N GLN A 26 -6.20 -3.87 -20.71
CA GLN A 26 -6.92 -3.76 -21.99
C GLN A 26 -6.15 -2.93 -23.03
N THR A 27 -5.44 -1.91 -22.63
CA THR A 27 -4.75 -1.00 -23.57
C THR A 27 -3.52 -1.61 -24.21
N GLY A 28 -3.09 -2.81 -23.77
CA GLY A 28 -1.88 -3.46 -24.28
C GLY A 28 -0.62 -2.60 -24.10
N MET A 29 -0.66 -1.64 -23.20
CA MET A 29 0.48 -0.80 -22.91
C MET A 29 1.58 -1.69 -22.32
N HIS A 30 2.58 -2.03 -23.14
CA HIS A 30 3.80 -2.70 -22.71
C HIS A 30 4.70 -1.76 -21.90
N LEU A 31 4.15 -1.13 -20.87
CA LEU A 31 4.99 -0.49 -19.85
C LEU A 31 5.85 -1.58 -19.24
N LYS A 32 7.15 -1.32 -19.20
CA LYS A 32 8.09 -2.24 -18.55
C LYS A 32 7.66 -2.35 -17.09
N ILE A 33 7.16 -3.51 -16.69
CA ILE A 33 6.69 -3.80 -15.31
C ILE A 33 7.69 -3.28 -14.28
N GLY A 34 9.01 -3.48 -14.50
CA GLY A 34 10.04 -2.93 -13.62
C GLY A 34 10.02 -1.40 -13.48
N GLY A 35 9.56 -0.66 -14.50
CA GLY A 35 9.38 0.79 -14.41
C GLY A 35 8.20 1.19 -13.53
N LEU A 36 7.10 0.44 -13.58
CA LEU A 36 5.93 0.65 -12.71
C LEU A 36 6.25 0.34 -11.25
N ILE A 37 6.91 -0.79 -10.99
CA ILE A 37 7.37 -1.16 -9.65
C ILE A 37 8.28 -0.08 -9.08
N SER A 38 9.24 0.42 -9.87
CA SER A 38 10.14 1.48 -9.44
C SER A 38 9.41 2.80 -9.16
N LEU A 39 8.39 3.12 -9.97
CA LEU A 39 7.56 4.31 -9.76
C LEU A 39 6.74 4.19 -8.49
N ALA A 40 6.06 3.06 -8.29
CA ALA A 40 5.27 2.80 -7.07
C ALA A 40 6.14 2.87 -5.82
N ALA A 41 7.28 2.18 -5.81
CA ALA A 41 8.24 2.24 -4.70
C ALA A 41 8.71 3.69 -4.43
N GLY A 42 8.98 4.47 -5.47
CA GLY A 42 9.38 5.87 -5.35
C GLY A 42 8.27 6.74 -4.76
N VAL A 43 7.02 6.53 -5.18
CA VAL A 43 5.84 7.25 -4.65
C VAL A 43 5.63 6.92 -3.18
N LEU A 44 5.64 5.64 -2.81
CA LEU A 44 5.47 5.20 -1.41
C LEU A 44 6.58 5.74 -0.50
N LEU A 45 7.83 5.71 -0.95
CA LEU A 45 8.94 6.32 -0.20
C LEU A 45 8.76 7.83 -0.07
N ALA A 46 8.34 8.51 -1.12
CA ALA A 46 8.11 9.97 -1.07
C ALA A 46 6.99 10.33 -0.09
N VAL A 47 5.86 9.62 -0.13
CA VAL A 47 4.76 9.81 0.84
C VAL A 47 5.24 9.55 2.27
N GLY A 48 5.93 8.45 2.51
CA GLY A 48 6.47 8.12 3.83
C GLY A 48 7.40 9.20 4.39
N TRP A 49 8.40 9.62 3.59
CA TRP A 49 9.43 10.55 4.04
C TRP A 49 9.01 12.02 4.02
N LEU A 50 8.18 12.44 3.08
CA LEU A 50 7.84 13.85 2.89
C LEU A 50 6.52 14.24 3.54
N GLU A 51 5.65 13.29 3.84
CA GLU A 51 4.32 13.55 4.39
C GLU A 51 4.10 12.87 5.75
N VAL A 52 4.19 11.54 5.82
CA VAL A 52 3.85 10.78 7.04
C VAL A 52 4.81 11.09 8.19
N ILE A 53 6.11 11.05 7.96
CA ILE A 53 7.12 11.32 8.99
C ILE A 53 7.04 12.77 9.50
N PRO A 54 7.04 13.80 8.63
CA PRO A 54 6.92 15.18 9.11
C PRO A 54 5.62 15.46 9.84
N GLU A 55 4.51 14.89 9.39
CA GLU A 55 3.21 15.08 10.02
C GLU A 55 3.15 14.41 11.39
N SER A 56 3.72 13.21 11.54
CA SER A 56 3.81 12.52 12.82
C SER A 56 4.62 13.32 13.84
N LEU A 57 5.72 13.94 13.43
CA LEU A 57 6.55 14.81 14.27
C LEU A 57 5.80 16.10 14.66
N LYS A 58 5.08 16.71 13.73
CA LYS A 58 4.25 17.90 14.02
C LYS A 58 3.13 17.60 15.02
N ASN A 59 2.56 16.40 14.96
CA ASN A 59 1.51 15.94 15.86
C ASN A 59 2.05 15.53 17.24
N GLY A 60 3.33 15.72 17.51
CA GLY A 60 3.95 15.57 18.82
C GLY A 60 4.57 14.19 19.07
N LEU A 61 4.68 13.34 18.04
CA LEU A 61 5.42 12.09 18.20
C LEU A 61 6.91 12.41 18.35
N ALA A 62 7.55 11.87 19.40
CA ALA A 62 8.98 12.06 19.59
C ALA A 62 9.77 11.38 18.46
N ALA A 63 10.83 12.03 17.98
CA ALA A 63 11.67 11.48 16.90
C ALA A 63 12.27 10.11 17.27
N GLU A 64 12.53 9.88 18.55
CA GLU A 64 13.04 8.63 19.10
C GLU A 64 11.99 7.50 18.98
N ASP A 65 10.73 7.76 19.36
CA ASP A 65 9.62 6.82 19.26
C ASP A 65 9.31 6.49 17.78
N LEU A 66 9.36 7.50 16.92
CA LEU A 66 9.20 7.33 15.48
C LEU A 66 10.30 6.43 14.90
N GLY A 67 11.56 6.68 15.27
CA GLY A 67 12.70 5.86 14.85
C GLY A 67 12.57 4.41 15.31
N ILE A 68 12.18 4.18 16.57
CA ILE A 68 11.93 2.84 17.13
C ILE A 68 10.78 2.15 16.35
N THR A 69 9.70 2.87 16.10
CA THR A 69 8.55 2.32 15.36
C THR A 69 8.94 1.88 13.94
N ILE A 70 9.68 2.71 13.21
CA ILE A 70 10.17 2.38 11.87
C ILE A 70 11.08 1.14 11.92
N LEU A 71 12.03 1.12 12.85
CA LEU A 71 12.96 0.00 13.02
C LEU A 71 12.22 -1.30 13.33
N LEU A 72 11.30 -1.27 14.29
CA LEU A 72 10.50 -2.45 14.66
C LEU A 72 9.64 -2.94 13.49
N THR A 73 9.04 -2.03 12.73
CA THR A 73 8.25 -2.39 11.55
C THR A 73 9.12 -3.11 10.51
N ILE A 74 10.31 -2.58 10.21
CA ILE A 74 11.25 -3.22 9.28
C ILE A 74 11.66 -4.61 9.78
N LEU A 75 11.98 -4.74 11.07
CA LEU A 75 12.38 -6.03 11.66
C LEU A 75 11.23 -7.04 11.65
N ILE A 76 10.00 -6.62 11.93
CA ILE A 76 8.82 -7.48 11.89
C ILE A 76 8.56 -7.95 10.46
N LEU A 77 8.60 -7.05 9.47
CA LEU A 77 8.42 -7.42 8.07
C LEU A 77 9.49 -8.39 7.58
N PHE A 78 10.76 -8.12 7.93
CA PHE A 78 11.88 -9.02 7.63
C PHE A 78 11.71 -10.41 8.28
N LEU A 79 11.25 -10.45 9.53
CA LEU A 79 10.98 -11.70 10.23
C LEU A 79 9.83 -12.48 9.58
N VAL A 80 8.75 -11.79 9.23
CA VAL A 80 7.61 -12.39 8.51
C VAL A 80 8.08 -12.97 7.18
N GLU A 81 8.82 -12.22 6.38
CA GLU A 81 9.39 -12.70 5.11
C GLU A 81 10.28 -13.94 5.32
N THR A 82 11.15 -13.91 6.32
CA THR A 82 12.06 -15.03 6.63
C THR A 82 11.31 -16.28 7.06
N ILE A 83 10.28 -16.15 7.93
CA ILE A 83 9.46 -17.29 8.40
C ILE A 83 8.71 -17.92 7.22
N PHE A 84 8.10 -17.09 6.40
CA PHE A 84 7.38 -17.58 5.23
C PHE A 84 8.33 -18.22 4.20
N HIS A 85 9.49 -17.63 3.98
CA HIS A 85 10.50 -18.21 3.08
C HIS A 85 11.01 -19.58 3.58
N TRP A 86 11.25 -19.74 4.88
CA TRP A 86 11.76 -20.98 5.47
C TRP A 86 10.77 -22.13 5.43
N HIS A 87 9.47 -21.86 5.58
CA HIS A 87 8.45 -22.92 5.55
C HIS A 87 8.22 -23.52 4.17
N HIS A 88 8.58 -22.84 3.09
CA HIS A 88 8.27 -23.28 1.73
C HIS A 88 9.45 -23.85 0.93
N CYS A 89 10.69 -23.61 1.34
CA CYS A 89 11.89 -24.04 0.60
C CYS A 89 12.47 -25.39 1.06
N GLN A 90 11.63 -26.42 1.27
CA GLN A 90 12.12 -27.79 1.59
C GLN A 90 12.14 -28.75 0.40
N HIS A 91 11.80 -28.36 -0.82
CA HIS A 91 11.80 -29.20 -2.01
C HIS A 91 12.54 -28.58 -3.20
N GLU A 92 13.15 -29.45 -4.04
CA GLU A 92 14.04 -29.09 -5.16
C GLU A 92 13.38 -28.31 -6.34
N ASN A 93 12.08 -28.02 -6.30
CA ASN A 93 11.35 -27.28 -7.34
C ASN A 93 11.04 -25.82 -6.94
N CYS A 94 12.00 -25.14 -6.33
CA CYS A 94 11.82 -23.83 -5.68
C CYS A 94 11.43 -22.64 -6.58
N VAL A 95 11.44 -22.74 -7.90
CA VAL A 95 11.24 -21.54 -8.76
C VAL A 95 9.76 -21.19 -8.89
N GLU A 96 8.90 -22.16 -9.14
CA GLU A 96 7.44 -21.93 -9.27
C GLU A 96 6.77 -21.65 -7.91
N GLU A 97 7.21 -22.30 -6.85
CA GLU A 97 6.72 -22.05 -5.49
C GLU A 97 7.14 -20.67 -4.95
N LYS A 98 8.32 -20.16 -5.34
CA LYS A 98 8.80 -18.83 -4.95
C LYS A 98 7.88 -17.71 -5.46
N HIS A 99 7.37 -17.80 -6.68
CA HIS A 99 6.43 -16.82 -7.22
C HIS A 99 5.11 -16.83 -6.47
N ARG A 100 4.55 -18.01 -6.19
CA ARG A 100 3.28 -18.14 -5.44
C ARG A 100 3.39 -17.61 -4.01
N HIS A 101 4.52 -17.78 -3.37
CA HIS A 101 4.78 -17.29 -2.02
C HIS A 101 4.87 -15.76 -1.97
N LEU A 102 5.61 -15.16 -2.91
CA LEU A 102 5.69 -13.70 -3.04
C LEU A 102 4.31 -13.09 -3.29
N ALA A 103 3.49 -13.73 -4.11
CA ALA A 103 2.12 -13.30 -4.37
C ALA A 103 1.25 -13.27 -3.09
N TRP A 104 1.37 -14.28 -2.20
CA TRP A 104 0.62 -14.29 -0.94
C TRP A 104 1.07 -13.22 0.05
N ILE A 105 2.39 -12.99 0.18
CA ILE A 105 2.92 -11.91 1.03
C ILE A 105 2.47 -10.55 0.49
N ASN A 106 2.56 -10.37 -0.82
CA ASN A 106 2.13 -9.14 -1.48
C ASN A 106 0.65 -8.89 -1.24
N LEU A 107 -0.20 -9.88 -1.48
CA LEU A 107 -1.65 -9.77 -1.27
C LEU A 107 -2.02 -9.49 0.21
N PHE A 108 -1.30 -10.08 1.16
CA PHE A 108 -1.51 -9.81 2.59
C PHE A 108 -1.05 -8.39 2.95
N GLY A 109 0.12 -7.98 2.46
CA GLY A 109 0.66 -6.64 2.67
C GLY A 109 -0.26 -5.56 2.08
N ASP A 110 -0.74 -5.78 0.86
CA ASP A 110 -1.69 -4.93 0.16
C ASP A 110 -3.03 -4.83 0.92
N GLY A 111 -3.60 -5.96 1.34
CA GLY A 111 -4.83 -5.95 2.13
C GLY A 111 -4.68 -5.18 3.46
N LEU A 112 -3.53 -5.27 4.12
CA LEU A 112 -3.25 -4.51 5.34
C LEU A 112 -3.08 -3.01 5.04
N HIS A 113 -2.40 -2.66 3.95
CA HIS A 113 -2.24 -1.28 3.48
C HIS A 113 -3.60 -0.64 3.17
N ASN A 114 -4.41 -1.28 2.35
CA ASN A 114 -5.76 -0.86 2.02
C ASN A 114 -6.67 -0.68 3.24
N PHE A 115 -6.53 -1.56 4.25
CA PHE A 115 -7.24 -1.42 5.51
C PHE A 115 -6.81 -0.16 6.27
N VAL A 116 -5.51 0.11 6.35
CA VAL A 116 -4.96 1.31 7.01
C VAL A 116 -5.41 2.56 6.28
N ASP A 117 -5.36 2.59 4.96
CA ASP A 117 -5.81 3.71 4.13
C ASP A 117 -7.30 4.01 4.33
N GLY A 118 -8.12 2.96 4.37
CA GLY A 118 -9.53 3.10 4.72
C GLY A 118 -9.75 3.71 6.11
N ALA A 119 -8.94 3.32 7.11
CA ALA A 119 -9.00 3.89 8.45
C ALA A 119 -8.55 5.35 8.48
N VAL A 120 -7.53 5.72 7.72
CA VAL A 120 -7.03 7.11 7.59
C VAL A 120 -8.07 7.99 6.92
N VAL A 121 -8.67 7.55 5.81
CA VAL A 121 -9.77 8.26 5.12
C VAL A 121 -10.98 8.43 6.06
N ALA A 122 -11.36 7.38 6.78
CA ALA A 122 -12.45 7.43 7.74
C ALA A 122 -12.19 8.45 8.85
N SER A 123 -10.99 8.43 9.43
CA SER A 123 -10.57 9.37 10.48
C SER A 123 -10.60 10.82 9.99
N ALA A 124 -10.13 11.07 8.77
CA ALA A 124 -10.13 12.38 8.14
C ALA A 124 -11.56 12.91 7.94
N PHE A 125 -12.50 12.09 7.42
CA PHE A 125 -13.92 12.48 7.30
C PHE A 125 -14.61 12.70 8.65
N MET A 126 -14.18 12.01 9.69
CA MET A 126 -14.70 12.23 11.05
C MET A 126 -14.21 13.55 11.62
N ALA A 127 -13.02 13.99 11.28
CA ALA A 127 -12.45 15.25 11.74
C ALA A 127 -13.03 16.45 10.97
N ASP A 128 -12.99 16.41 9.64
CA ASP A 128 -13.52 17.46 8.76
C ASP A 128 -13.81 16.90 7.36
N ILE A 129 -14.91 17.34 6.74
CA ILE A 129 -15.33 16.86 5.42
C ILE A 129 -14.31 17.23 4.33
N ARG A 130 -13.71 18.42 4.39
CA ARG A 130 -12.70 18.86 3.40
C ARG A 130 -11.42 18.03 3.55
N LEU A 131 -11.00 17.79 4.79
CA LEU A 131 -9.87 16.93 5.09
C LEU A 131 -10.11 15.51 4.57
N GLY A 132 -11.32 14.98 4.75
CA GLY A 132 -11.71 13.67 4.20
C GLY A 132 -11.54 13.58 2.68
N PHE A 133 -12.00 14.58 1.93
CA PHE A 133 -11.82 14.61 0.47
C PHE A 133 -10.37 14.78 0.05
N LEU A 134 -9.58 15.58 0.75
CA LEU A 134 -8.15 15.73 0.48
C LEU A 134 -7.41 14.42 0.71
N THR A 135 -7.65 13.76 1.83
CA THR A 135 -7.05 12.46 2.18
C THR A 135 -7.47 11.38 1.17
N MET A 136 -8.75 11.28 0.83
CA MET A 136 -9.24 10.38 -0.22
C MET A 136 -8.50 10.58 -1.54
N THR A 137 -8.28 11.83 -1.95
CA THR A 137 -7.56 12.16 -3.18
C THR A 137 -6.10 11.73 -3.10
N ALA A 138 -5.44 11.97 -1.96
CA ALA A 138 -4.06 11.54 -1.73
C ALA A 138 -3.92 10.01 -1.79
N VAL A 139 -4.85 9.29 -1.17
CA VAL A 139 -4.91 7.82 -1.23
C VAL A 139 -5.07 7.35 -2.68
N MET A 140 -6.01 7.89 -3.45
CA MET A 140 -6.19 7.51 -4.85
C MET A 140 -4.93 7.72 -5.70
N ILE A 141 -4.17 8.77 -5.44
CA ILE A 141 -2.94 9.08 -6.21
C ILE A 141 -1.85 8.02 -5.99
N HIS A 142 -1.70 7.50 -4.79
CA HIS A 142 -0.68 6.48 -4.53
C HIS A 142 -1.18 5.05 -4.75
N GLU A 143 -2.46 4.79 -4.59
CA GLU A 143 -3.08 3.49 -4.85
C GLU A 143 -2.93 3.04 -6.31
N ILE A 144 -3.17 3.92 -7.28
CA ILE A 144 -3.08 3.55 -8.70
C ILE A 144 -1.70 3.01 -9.09
N PRO A 145 -0.56 3.69 -8.79
CA PRO A 145 0.76 3.11 -9.05
C PRO A 145 1.04 1.83 -8.27
N GLN A 146 0.57 1.72 -7.04
CA GLN A 146 0.76 0.54 -6.21
C GLN A 146 0.07 -0.67 -6.80
N GLU A 147 -1.23 -0.58 -7.05
CA GLU A 147 -2.04 -1.64 -7.62
C GLU A 147 -1.54 -2.11 -8.99
N LEU A 148 -1.07 -1.17 -9.83
CA LEU A 148 -0.44 -1.53 -11.11
C LEU A 148 0.88 -2.29 -10.92
N SER A 149 1.64 -1.97 -9.86
CA SER A 149 2.85 -2.71 -9.50
C SER A 149 2.53 -4.11 -9.02
N ASP A 150 1.54 -4.25 -8.16
CA ASP A 150 1.13 -5.53 -7.57
C ASP A 150 0.54 -6.48 -8.63
N ALA A 151 -0.26 -5.95 -9.53
CA ALA A 151 -0.74 -6.68 -10.71
C ALA A 151 0.39 -7.15 -11.65
N GLY A 152 1.57 -6.52 -11.58
CA GLY A 152 2.76 -6.93 -12.34
C GLY A 152 3.57 -8.02 -11.65
N VAL A 153 3.36 -8.28 -10.37
CA VAL A 153 4.04 -9.31 -9.57
C VAL A 153 3.22 -10.60 -9.51
N LEU A 154 1.89 -10.51 -9.63
CA LEU A 154 0.94 -11.63 -9.65
C LEU A 154 0.89 -12.28 -11.03
#